data_a2a85dab2bfd266c5300202cbb56a1c7
#
_entry.id   a2a85dab2bfd266c5300202cbb56a1c7
#
_cell.length_a   1.000
_cell.length_b   1.000
_cell.length_c   1.000
_cell.angle_alpha   90.00
_cell.angle_beta   90.00
_cell.angle_gamma   90.00
#
_symmetry.space_group_name_H-M   'P 1'
#
loop_
_entity.id
_entity.type
_entity.pdbx_description
1 polymer ?
#
loop_
_entity_poly.entity_id
_entity_poly.type
_entity_poly.pdbx_seq_one_letter_code
_entity_poly.pdbx_strand_id
1 'polypeptide(L)'
;MKITMLGSGCIWTRRSCASYLINDEIMVDCGLGTLKQVLKSSDMLLHHEKIGKIKLFLITHFHLDHYFDLAAFMWKIASNKNDWKSIIITPPGGEERIKMLCKLGMSESTYKKLDFDKYITFVDASKMGKFKFEDFEITSYKMDHGDIDCYGYIVKEKGGKSVGFTGDSNMCDSMQYMVDHCDMAFVDMAGTDISNKHYNIIDGIELMKKYKGKCNIVPCHLTSQAYDYCVGRISPPRDMMVFDTQDKQPYVWSLKKKNDSDEQEDKAFVFAKEKFARIKGTVVDLVLSSTRLKGGQQKSPTYVFDVMLPDTALIIGKVIYNVLPAQKKSHYFNVYMSFEHDYKMKSVEYDCCMLIKKVAEYHGAKRLYLTCDPNDFDTRLVFEKLGTILQEIKTSTYFDENNKRQLEEDCIWLWEFE
;
A
#
# COMPACT_ATOMS: atom_id res chain seq x y z
N MET A 1 -0.09 10.76 20.40
CA MET A 1 -1.03 10.84 19.25
C MET A 1 -0.77 9.65 18.36
N LYS A 2 -1.80 8.83 18.13
CA LYS A 2 -1.74 7.66 17.25
C LYS A 2 -2.33 8.02 15.88
N ILE A 3 -1.59 7.80 14.80
CA ILE A 3 -2.04 8.06 13.44
C ILE A 3 -2.09 6.74 12.68
N THR A 4 -3.24 6.38 12.15
CA THR A 4 -3.39 5.27 11.21
C THR A 4 -3.45 5.84 9.79
N MET A 5 -2.44 5.55 8.96
CA MET A 5 -2.47 5.85 7.54
C MET A 5 -3.38 4.84 6.87
N LEU A 6 -4.62 5.22 6.55
CA LEU A 6 -5.61 4.35 5.93
C LEU A 6 -5.25 4.03 4.48
N GLY A 7 -4.65 4.97 3.79
CA GLY A 7 -4.15 4.83 2.44
C GLY A 7 -2.88 5.64 2.21
N SER A 8 -2.03 5.16 1.31
CA SER A 8 -0.70 5.73 1.02
C SER A 8 -0.53 6.14 -0.44
N GLY A 9 -1.49 5.81 -1.31
CA GLY A 9 -1.44 6.03 -2.74
C GLY A 9 -2.26 7.22 -3.23
N CYS A 10 -2.18 7.48 -4.54
CA CYS A 10 -3.08 8.37 -5.26
C CYS A 10 -4.17 7.56 -6.00
N ILE A 11 -5.11 8.24 -6.66
CA ILE A 11 -6.25 7.62 -7.35
C ILE A 11 -5.86 6.57 -8.41
N TRP A 12 -4.68 6.71 -9.02
CA TRP A 12 -4.21 5.84 -10.11
C TRP A 12 -3.37 4.65 -9.61
N THR A 13 -3.40 4.37 -8.33
CA THR A 13 -2.68 3.24 -7.74
C THR A 13 -3.65 2.20 -7.17
N ARG A 14 -3.15 0.99 -6.92
CA ARG A 14 -3.94 -0.06 -6.25
C ARG A 14 -4.05 0.13 -4.73
N ARG A 15 -3.23 1.01 -4.18
CA ARG A 15 -3.31 1.41 -2.78
C ARG A 15 -4.49 2.33 -2.59
N SER A 16 -5.07 2.32 -1.40
CA SER A 16 -6.11 3.29 -1.03
C SER A 16 -5.56 4.71 -1.11
N CYS A 17 -6.42 5.65 -1.43
CA CYS A 17 -6.06 7.05 -1.52
C CYS A 17 -5.54 7.58 -0.18
N ALA A 18 -4.60 8.51 -0.22
CA ALA A 18 -3.97 9.09 0.96
C ALA A 18 -5.03 9.64 1.93
N SER A 19 -5.10 9.04 3.10
CA SER A 19 -6.04 9.43 4.15
C SER A 19 -5.55 8.92 5.50
N TYR A 20 -5.91 9.63 6.57
CA TYR A 20 -5.34 9.39 7.89
C TYR A 20 -6.41 9.47 8.97
N LEU A 21 -6.32 8.59 9.97
CA LEU A 21 -7.19 8.60 11.13
C LEU A 21 -6.34 8.82 12.40
N ILE A 22 -6.62 9.91 13.11
CA ILE A 22 -5.90 10.31 14.32
C ILE A 22 -6.77 9.97 15.52
N ASN A 23 -6.24 9.17 16.44
CA ASN A 23 -6.89 8.71 17.69
C ASN A 23 -8.33 8.20 17.48
N ASP A 24 -8.65 7.67 16.31
CA ASP A 24 -9.99 7.22 15.88
C ASP A 24 -11.08 8.33 15.83
N GLU A 25 -10.73 9.60 15.95
CA GLU A 25 -11.67 10.73 16.07
C GLU A 25 -11.51 11.81 14.99
N ILE A 26 -10.30 12.00 14.47
CA ILE A 26 -10.00 13.02 13.44
C ILE A 26 -9.58 12.32 12.16
N MET A 27 -10.29 12.59 11.07
CA MET A 27 -9.98 12.10 9.72
C MET A 27 -9.33 13.21 8.91
N VAL A 28 -8.17 12.94 8.30
CA VAL A 28 -7.55 13.83 7.32
C VAL A 28 -7.68 13.18 5.96
N ASP A 29 -8.35 13.85 5.06
CA ASP A 29 -8.82 13.38 3.78
C ASP A 29 -9.70 12.11 3.83
N CYS A 30 -10.50 11.92 2.81
CA CYS A 30 -11.49 10.86 2.72
C CYS A 30 -11.74 10.46 1.27
N GLY A 31 -10.66 10.07 0.58
CA GLY A 31 -10.71 9.65 -0.83
C GLY A 31 -11.26 8.25 -1.03
N LEU A 32 -11.22 7.81 -2.27
CA LEU A 32 -11.69 6.49 -2.67
C LEU A 32 -11.02 5.36 -1.89
N GLY A 33 -11.82 4.49 -1.30
CA GLY A 33 -11.37 3.33 -0.51
C GLY A 33 -11.22 3.60 0.98
N THR A 34 -11.24 4.86 1.44
CA THR A 34 -11.09 5.25 2.86
C THR A 34 -12.12 4.59 3.75
N LEU A 35 -13.41 4.62 3.36
CA LEU A 35 -14.47 3.99 4.13
C LEU A 35 -14.22 2.49 4.32
N LYS A 36 -13.81 1.79 3.26
CA LYS A 36 -13.51 0.36 3.34
C LYS A 36 -12.34 0.07 4.29
N GLN A 37 -11.33 0.92 4.33
CA GLN A 37 -10.20 0.77 5.25
C GLN A 37 -10.63 1.01 6.71
N VAL A 38 -11.47 2.02 6.96
CA VAL A 38 -12.05 2.24 8.30
C VAL A 38 -12.84 1.02 8.76
N LEU A 39 -13.64 0.42 7.88
CA LEU A 39 -14.42 -0.77 8.19
C LEU A 39 -13.56 -2.02 8.42
N LYS A 40 -12.48 -2.20 7.66
CA LYS A 40 -11.52 -3.32 7.86
C LYS A 40 -10.77 -3.23 9.19
N SER A 41 -10.52 -2.04 9.69
CA SER A 41 -9.78 -1.82 10.93
C SER A 41 -10.59 -2.06 12.21
N SER A 42 -11.84 -2.53 12.10
CA SER A 42 -12.75 -2.74 13.22
C SER A 42 -13.32 -4.16 13.20
N ASP A 43 -13.59 -4.74 14.39
CA ASP A 43 -14.35 -5.98 14.51
C ASP A 43 -15.73 -5.85 13.87
N MET A 44 -16.21 -6.91 13.21
CA MET A 44 -17.46 -6.89 12.43
C MET A 44 -18.68 -6.36 13.18
N LEU A 45 -18.72 -6.49 14.51
CA LEU A 45 -19.83 -6.02 15.34
C LEU A 45 -19.81 -4.51 15.64
N LEU A 46 -18.67 -3.83 15.45
CA LEU A 46 -18.45 -2.42 15.84
C LEU A 46 -18.33 -1.46 14.64
N HIS A 47 -18.57 -1.94 13.41
CA HIS A 47 -18.37 -1.14 12.18
C HIS A 47 -19.10 0.21 12.19
N HIS A 48 -20.34 0.20 12.68
CA HIS A 48 -21.16 1.41 12.69
C HIS A 48 -20.74 2.41 13.76
N GLU A 49 -20.31 1.93 14.92
CA GLU A 49 -19.89 2.77 16.03
C GLU A 49 -18.58 3.49 15.71
N LYS A 50 -17.68 2.86 14.95
CA LYS A 50 -16.40 3.46 14.58
C LYS A 50 -16.57 4.69 13.69
N ILE A 51 -17.54 4.68 12.75
CA ILE A 51 -17.88 5.85 11.95
C ILE A 51 -18.37 7.00 12.85
N GLY A 52 -19.19 6.69 13.84
CA GLY A 52 -19.73 7.68 14.79
C GLY A 52 -18.69 8.29 15.74
N LYS A 53 -17.53 7.68 15.89
CA LYS A 53 -16.41 8.23 16.66
C LYS A 53 -15.66 9.32 15.90
N ILE A 54 -15.75 9.34 14.56
CA ILE A 54 -15.07 10.35 13.75
C ILE A 54 -15.88 11.65 13.83
N LYS A 55 -15.40 12.59 14.62
CA LYS A 55 -16.07 13.85 14.92
C LYS A 55 -15.54 15.04 14.13
N LEU A 56 -14.33 14.92 13.57
CA LEU A 56 -13.69 15.97 12.80
C LEU A 56 -13.11 15.42 11.49
N PHE A 57 -13.47 16.07 10.39
CA PHE A 57 -12.88 15.79 9.06
C PHE A 57 -12.11 17.02 8.60
N LEU A 58 -10.88 16.83 8.19
CA LEU A 58 -9.99 17.85 7.63
C LEU A 58 -9.79 17.51 6.15
N ILE A 59 -10.41 18.22 5.25
CA ILE A 59 -10.32 18.00 3.81
C ILE A 59 -9.32 19.00 3.22
N THR A 60 -8.26 18.46 2.60
CA THR A 60 -7.19 19.29 2.06
C THR A 60 -7.61 20.00 0.78
N HIS A 61 -8.26 19.30 -0.14
CA HIS A 61 -8.76 19.84 -1.41
C HIS A 61 -9.82 18.92 -2.05
N PHE A 62 -10.34 19.30 -3.21
CA PHE A 62 -11.49 18.61 -3.83
C PHE A 62 -11.13 17.75 -5.05
N HIS A 63 -9.97 17.13 -5.10
CA HIS A 63 -9.76 15.98 -5.99
C HIS A 63 -10.45 14.74 -5.41
N LEU A 64 -10.92 13.84 -6.30
CA LEU A 64 -11.73 12.67 -5.92
C LEU A 64 -11.01 11.74 -4.93
N ASP A 65 -9.70 11.65 -5.01
CA ASP A 65 -8.87 10.86 -4.11
C ASP A 65 -8.66 11.48 -2.73
N HIS A 66 -9.25 12.67 -2.44
CA HIS A 66 -9.17 13.32 -1.14
C HIS A 66 -10.52 13.49 -0.43
N TYR A 67 -11.68 13.41 -1.14
CA TYR A 67 -12.96 13.65 -0.47
C TYR A 67 -14.13 12.76 -0.93
N PHE A 68 -13.94 11.88 -1.92
CA PHE A 68 -15.07 11.18 -2.57
C PHE A 68 -15.86 10.27 -1.63
N ASP A 69 -15.18 9.49 -0.76
CA ASP A 69 -15.87 8.62 0.20
C ASP A 69 -16.58 9.40 1.32
N LEU A 70 -16.30 10.71 1.45
CA LEU A 70 -16.93 11.56 2.45
C LEU A 70 -18.47 11.55 2.34
N ALA A 71 -19.02 11.45 1.12
CA ALA A 71 -20.46 11.35 0.93
C ALA A 71 -21.09 10.14 1.66
N ALA A 72 -20.39 9.01 1.71
CA ALA A 72 -20.86 7.82 2.41
C ALA A 72 -20.79 7.98 3.94
N PHE A 73 -19.75 8.66 4.46
CA PHE A 73 -19.70 9.04 5.88
C PHE A 73 -20.83 10.00 6.23
N MET A 74 -21.04 11.02 5.41
CA MET A 74 -22.11 12.01 5.63
C MET A 74 -23.50 11.36 5.59
N TRP A 75 -23.71 10.45 4.64
CA TRP A 75 -24.94 9.65 4.62
C TRP A 75 -25.17 8.93 5.96
N LYS A 76 -24.13 8.25 6.45
CA LYS A 76 -24.23 7.52 7.70
C LYS A 76 -24.47 8.44 8.90
N ILE A 77 -23.76 9.57 8.98
CA ILE A 77 -23.88 10.53 10.08
C ILE A 77 -25.23 11.25 10.05
N ALA A 78 -25.62 11.78 8.90
CA ALA A 78 -26.84 12.59 8.78
C ALA A 78 -28.14 11.74 8.79
N SER A 79 -28.05 10.42 8.62
CA SER A 79 -29.20 9.49 8.66
C SER A 79 -29.33 8.69 9.94
N ASN A 80 -28.38 8.83 10.88
CA ASN A 80 -28.37 7.99 12.07
C ASN A 80 -29.34 8.49 13.16
N LYS A 81 -29.68 7.58 14.08
CA LYS A 81 -30.56 7.85 15.23
C LYS A 81 -29.77 8.13 16.52
N ASN A 82 -28.45 8.16 16.48
CA ASN A 82 -27.58 8.17 17.66
C ASN A 82 -27.00 9.56 17.97
N ASP A 83 -27.55 10.63 17.36
CA ASP A 83 -27.10 12.02 17.53
C ASP A 83 -25.60 12.27 17.32
N TRP A 84 -24.97 11.51 16.42
CA TRP A 84 -23.60 11.76 16.04
C TRP A 84 -23.50 13.13 15.35
N LYS A 85 -22.52 13.92 15.76
CA LYS A 85 -22.24 15.21 15.16
C LYS A 85 -20.80 15.23 14.68
N SER A 86 -20.57 15.87 13.54
CA SER A 86 -19.24 16.02 12.98
C SER A 86 -19.00 17.44 12.49
N ILE A 87 -17.74 17.84 12.57
CA ILE A 87 -17.25 19.10 12.01
C ILE A 87 -16.45 18.75 10.75
N ILE A 88 -16.65 19.50 9.69
CA ILE A 88 -15.91 19.32 8.44
C ILE A 88 -15.19 20.64 8.12
N ILE A 89 -13.88 20.63 8.20
CA ILE A 89 -13.03 21.75 7.78
C ILE A 89 -12.62 21.50 6.34
N THR A 90 -12.90 22.46 5.45
CA THR A 90 -12.68 22.31 4.01
C THR A 90 -12.12 23.60 3.40
N PRO A 91 -11.53 23.53 2.21
CA PRO A 91 -11.35 24.73 1.37
C PRO A 91 -12.67 25.47 1.13
N PRO A 92 -12.61 26.72 0.67
CA PRO A 92 -13.81 27.51 0.35
C PRO A 92 -14.79 26.77 -0.60
N GLY A 93 -16.10 26.91 -0.34
CA GLY A 93 -17.16 26.26 -1.14
C GLY A 93 -17.37 24.77 -0.83
N GLY A 94 -16.77 24.24 0.22
CA GLY A 94 -16.84 22.81 0.54
C GLY A 94 -18.21 22.30 0.94
N GLU A 95 -18.98 23.07 1.68
CA GLU A 95 -20.35 22.71 2.06
C GLU A 95 -21.21 22.39 0.83
N GLU A 96 -21.20 23.28 -0.15
CA GLU A 96 -21.98 23.13 -1.39
C GLU A 96 -21.52 21.89 -2.19
N ARG A 97 -20.21 21.70 -2.32
CA ARG A 97 -19.62 20.56 -3.05
C ARG A 97 -19.97 19.23 -2.39
N ILE A 98 -19.87 19.14 -1.07
CA ILE A 98 -20.16 17.90 -0.33
C ILE A 98 -21.66 17.60 -0.37
N LYS A 99 -22.53 18.60 -0.15
CA LYS A 99 -23.98 18.44 -0.30
C LYS A 99 -24.36 18.00 -1.73
N MET A 100 -23.71 18.57 -2.75
CA MET A 100 -23.91 18.14 -4.15
C MET A 100 -23.45 16.70 -4.40
N LEU A 101 -22.27 16.30 -3.89
CA LEU A 101 -21.77 14.92 -4.00
C LEU A 101 -22.76 13.93 -3.36
N CYS A 102 -23.27 14.24 -2.19
CA CYS A 102 -24.30 13.43 -1.52
C CYS A 102 -25.58 13.34 -2.35
N LYS A 103 -26.03 14.46 -2.92
CA LYS A 103 -27.26 14.51 -3.73
C LYS A 103 -27.11 13.70 -5.03
N LEU A 104 -25.95 13.71 -5.67
CA LEU A 104 -25.70 12.93 -6.88
C LEU A 104 -25.56 11.43 -6.59
N GLY A 105 -25.03 11.07 -5.43
CA GLY A 105 -24.80 9.67 -5.03
C GLY A 105 -25.99 8.96 -4.40
N MET A 106 -27.14 9.64 -4.23
CA MET A 106 -28.30 9.11 -3.51
C MET A 106 -29.60 9.34 -4.28
N SER A 107 -30.64 8.54 -3.93
CA SER A 107 -31.99 8.86 -4.40
C SER A 107 -32.48 10.17 -3.75
N GLU A 108 -33.36 10.89 -4.43
CA GLU A 108 -33.94 12.13 -3.89
C GLU A 108 -34.63 11.92 -2.54
N SER A 109 -35.35 10.80 -2.39
CA SER A 109 -36.02 10.44 -1.15
C SER A 109 -35.05 10.14 0.01
N THR A 110 -33.86 9.61 -0.28
CA THR A 110 -32.80 9.38 0.71
C THR A 110 -32.18 10.71 1.09
N TYR A 111 -31.79 11.53 0.10
CA TYR A 111 -31.15 12.82 0.32
C TYR A 111 -32.01 13.76 1.18
N LYS A 112 -33.34 13.83 0.91
CA LYS A 112 -34.30 14.64 1.71
C LYS A 112 -34.42 14.22 3.18
N LYS A 113 -33.96 13.02 3.54
CA LYS A 113 -33.94 12.55 4.94
C LYS A 113 -32.66 12.93 5.70
N LEU A 114 -31.68 13.47 4.99
CA LEU A 114 -30.42 13.90 5.60
C LEU A 114 -30.64 15.28 6.26
N ASP A 115 -30.25 15.39 7.51
CA ASP A 115 -30.32 16.62 8.28
C ASP A 115 -28.90 17.14 8.49
N PHE A 116 -28.33 17.75 7.44
CA PHE A 116 -26.97 18.29 7.48
C PHE A 116 -26.82 19.36 8.56
N ASP A 117 -27.78 20.27 8.65
CA ASP A 117 -27.68 21.44 9.56
C ASP A 117 -27.73 21.01 11.02
N LYS A 118 -28.40 19.89 11.33
CA LYS A 118 -28.44 19.31 12.68
C LYS A 118 -27.15 18.57 13.04
N TYR A 119 -26.54 17.84 12.10
CA TYR A 119 -25.49 16.86 12.41
C TYR A 119 -24.12 17.29 11.95
N ILE A 120 -23.99 18.26 11.04
CA ILE A 120 -22.73 18.62 10.41
C ILE A 120 -22.50 20.13 10.49
N THR A 121 -21.33 20.50 11.00
CA THR A 121 -20.87 21.89 11.00
C THR A 121 -19.75 22.05 9.97
N PHE A 122 -19.93 22.94 9.00
CA PHE A 122 -18.88 23.26 8.02
C PHE A 122 -18.05 24.44 8.46
N VAL A 123 -16.73 24.36 8.27
CA VAL A 123 -15.77 25.42 8.59
C VAL A 123 -14.86 25.65 7.38
N ASP A 124 -14.70 26.91 7.00
CA ASP A 124 -13.82 27.33 5.91
C ASP A 124 -12.37 27.38 6.38
N ALA A 125 -11.51 26.52 5.84
CA ALA A 125 -10.10 26.43 6.18
C ALA A 125 -9.33 27.74 5.95
N SER A 126 -9.75 28.55 4.97
CA SER A 126 -9.10 29.83 4.66
C SER A 126 -9.32 30.92 5.73
N LYS A 127 -10.32 30.73 6.59
CA LYS A 127 -10.77 31.73 7.58
C LYS A 127 -10.66 31.27 9.02
N MET A 128 -10.36 29.99 9.28
CA MET A 128 -10.52 29.43 10.62
C MET A 128 -9.43 29.86 11.62
N GLY A 129 -8.25 30.33 11.15
CA GLY A 129 -7.13 30.60 12.04
C GLY A 129 -6.70 29.36 12.84
N LYS A 130 -6.64 29.50 14.19
CA LYS A 130 -6.42 28.37 15.10
C LYS A 130 -7.75 27.80 15.56
N PHE A 131 -8.03 26.56 15.20
CA PHE A 131 -9.25 25.84 15.56
C PHE A 131 -8.97 24.88 16.72
N LYS A 132 -9.77 24.97 17.78
CA LYS A 132 -9.67 24.07 18.93
C LYS A 132 -10.71 22.98 18.81
N PHE A 133 -10.26 21.75 18.92
CA PHE A 133 -11.09 20.57 18.95
C PHE A 133 -10.62 19.63 20.06
N GLU A 134 -11.41 19.50 21.12
CA GLU A 134 -11.06 18.76 22.33
C GLU A 134 -9.64 19.14 22.85
N ASP A 135 -8.72 18.20 22.95
CA ASP A 135 -7.33 18.43 23.34
C ASP A 135 -6.40 18.78 22.17
N PHE A 136 -6.95 19.09 20.98
CA PHE A 136 -6.17 19.43 19.80
C PHE A 136 -6.34 20.90 19.38
N GLU A 137 -5.26 21.47 18.90
CA GLU A 137 -5.24 22.73 18.14
C GLU A 137 -4.92 22.40 16.67
N ILE A 138 -5.80 22.80 15.76
CA ILE A 138 -5.65 22.61 14.34
C ILE A 138 -5.40 23.95 13.66
N THR A 139 -4.40 24.01 12.79
CA THR A 139 -4.10 25.21 11.98
C THR A 139 -4.00 24.78 10.52
N SER A 140 -4.63 25.56 9.63
CA SER A 140 -4.57 25.36 8.18
C SER A 140 -3.50 26.24 7.54
N TYR A 141 -2.92 25.76 6.46
CA TYR A 141 -1.91 26.46 5.68
C TYR A 141 -2.22 26.29 4.19
N LYS A 142 -2.22 27.38 3.44
CA LYS A 142 -2.38 27.32 1.98
C LYS A 142 -1.18 26.60 1.39
N MET A 143 -1.45 25.59 0.53
CA MET A 143 -0.45 24.79 -0.17
C MET A 143 -0.36 25.17 -1.65
N ASP A 144 0.75 24.82 -2.28
CA ASP A 144 0.98 25.04 -3.70
C ASP A 144 0.59 23.79 -4.51
N HIS A 145 -0.65 23.78 -5.00
CA HIS A 145 -1.18 22.72 -5.86
C HIS A 145 -1.66 23.29 -7.21
N GLY A 146 -0.89 24.20 -7.77
CA GLY A 146 -1.21 24.88 -9.01
C GLY A 146 -2.46 25.77 -8.89
N ASP A 147 -3.47 25.52 -9.71
CA ASP A 147 -4.74 26.26 -9.74
C ASP A 147 -5.79 25.74 -8.74
N ILE A 148 -5.45 24.75 -7.93
CA ILE A 148 -6.36 24.12 -6.96
C ILE A 148 -6.23 24.76 -5.59
N ASP A 149 -7.37 25.09 -4.97
CA ASP A 149 -7.40 25.49 -3.57
C ASP A 149 -7.09 24.29 -2.68
N CYS A 150 -5.85 24.21 -2.22
CA CYS A 150 -5.37 23.15 -1.31
C CYS A 150 -4.88 23.72 0.00
N TYR A 151 -5.24 23.06 1.11
CA TYR A 151 -4.85 23.43 2.47
C TYR A 151 -4.24 22.22 3.18
N GLY A 152 -3.02 22.37 3.67
CA GLY A 152 -2.45 21.43 4.61
C GLY A 152 -2.85 21.77 6.04
N TYR A 153 -2.73 20.82 6.95
CA TYR A 153 -3.11 20.98 8.35
C TYR A 153 -1.98 20.61 9.29
N ILE A 154 -1.78 21.40 10.34
CA ILE A 154 -1.01 21.00 11.51
C ILE A 154 -1.99 20.66 12.61
N VAL A 155 -1.91 19.44 13.13
CA VAL A 155 -2.65 18.96 14.30
C VAL A 155 -1.69 18.87 15.48
N LYS A 156 -1.92 19.65 16.51
CA LYS A 156 -1.08 19.71 17.71
C LYS A 156 -1.87 19.26 18.93
N GLU A 157 -1.38 18.25 19.62
CA GLU A 157 -1.95 17.77 20.89
C GLU A 157 -1.55 18.70 22.05
N LYS A 158 -2.45 18.99 22.95
CA LYS A 158 -2.21 19.86 24.11
C LYS A 158 -1.08 19.30 24.99
N GLY A 159 0.01 20.07 25.10
CA GLY A 159 1.20 19.62 25.84
C GLY A 159 1.97 18.46 25.18
N GLY A 160 1.57 18.06 23.99
CA GLY A 160 2.10 16.93 23.23
C GLY A 160 2.78 17.33 21.92
N LYS A 161 2.83 16.39 21.02
CA LYS A 161 3.47 16.47 19.72
C LYS A 161 2.59 17.11 18.65
N SER A 162 3.21 17.57 17.57
CA SER A 162 2.57 18.16 16.40
C SER A 162 2.81 17.30 15.15
N VAL A 163 1.77 17.18 14.33
CA VAL A 163 1.83 16.43 13.06
C VAL A 163 1.29 17.29 11.94
N GLY A 164 2.06 17.39 10.85
CA GLY A 164 1.69 18.09 9.63
C GLY A 164 1.16 17.11 8.56
N PHE A 165 0.15 17.57 7.80
CA PHE A 165 -0.40 16.89 6.63
C PHE A 165 -0.44 17.89 5.49
N THR A 166 0.34 17.68 4.44
CA THR A 166 0.42 18.68 3.36
C THR A 166 -0.80 18.64 2.45
N GLY A 167 -1.50 17.51 2.35
CA GLY A 167 -2.32 17.25 1.18
C GLY A 167 -1.42 17.20 -0.05
N ASP A 168 -1.97 17.52 -1.21
CA ASP A 168 -1.20 17.60 -2.45
C ASP A 168 -0.51 18.96 -2.55
N SER A 169 0.78 18.94 -2.79
CA SER A 169 1.55 20.19 -2.87
C SER A 169 2.91 19.97 -3.49
N ASN A 170 3.35 20.94 -4.27
CA ASN A 170 4.77 21.13 -4.53
C ASN A 170 5.45 21.74 -3.30
N MET A 171 6.78 21.83 -3.28
CA MET A 171 7.52 22.53 -2.24
C MET A 171 7.13 24.01 -2.21
N CYS A 172 6.68 24.47 -1.06
CA CYS A 172 6.29 25.85 -0.81
C CYS A 172 6.63 26.25 0.63
N ASP A 173 6.52 27.55 0.95
CA ASP A 173 6.84 28.08 2.29
C ASP A 173 6.01 27.40 3.38
N SER A 174 4.75 27.09 3.12
CA SER A 174 3.87 26.40 4.07
C SER A 174 4.33 24.97 4.33
N MET A 175 4.73 24.21 3.30
CA MET A 175 5.29 22.88 3.47
C MET A 175 6.63 22.94 4.21
N GLN A 176 7.50 23.89 3.86
CA GLN A 176 8.76 24.12 4.55
C GLN A 176 8.51 24.44 6.05
N TYR A 177 7.53 25.31 6.34
CA TYR A 177 7.13 25.61 7.70
C TYR A 177 6.68 24.37 8.49
N MET A 178 5.89 23.48 7.86
CA MET A 178 5.45 22.24 8.51
C MET A 178 6.63 21.36 8.89
N VAL A 179 7.58 21.10 7.99
CA VAL A 179 8.73 20.24 8.29
C VAL A 179 9.71 20.88 9.28
N ASP A 180 9.73 22.21 9.38
CA ASP A 180 10.56 22.94 10.36
C ASP A 180 9.97 22.91 11.78
N HIS A 181 8.63 22.81 11.93
CA HIS A 181 7.94 23.02 13.20
C HIS A 181 7.13 21.82 13.71
N CYS A 182 6.96 20.77 12.91
CA CYS A 182 6.28 19.55 13.33
C CYS A 182 7.26 18.46 13.76
N ASP A 183 6.82 17.64 14.71
CA ASP A 183 7.56 16.42 15.11
C ASP A 183 7.46 15.33 14.06
N MET A 184 6.35 15.30 13.32
CA MET A 184 6.09 14.40 12.19
C MET A 184 5.37 15.14 11.08
N ALA A 185 5.64 14.81 9.82
CA ALA A 185 4.92 15.37 8.68
C ALA A 185 4.66 14.30 7.60
N PHE A 186 3.41 14.19 7.16
CA PHE A 186 3.02 13.42 5.98
C PHE A 186 3.08 14.36 4.78
N VAL A 187 4.02 14.09 3.89
CA VAL A 187 4.40 15.00 2.80
C VAL A 187 4.11 14.36 1.45
N ASP A 188 3.40 15.07 0.60
CA ASP A 188 3.17 14.67 -0.79
C ASP A 188 4.49 14.45 -1.53
N MET A 189 4.64 13.27 -2.12
CA MET A 189 5.82 12.90 -2.92
C MET A 189 5.36 12.03 -4.10
N ALA A 190 4.40 12.54 -4.88
CA ALA A 190 3.63 11.75 -5.84
C ALA A 190 4.44 11.18 -6.99
N GLY A 191 5.42 11.88 -7.52
CA GLY A 191 6.12 11.51 -8.74
C GLY A 191 7.62 11.42 -8.63
N THR A 192 8.27 11.00 -9.71
CA THR A 192 9.74 11.06 -9.89
C THR A 192 10.17 12.29 -10.67
N ASP A 193 9.25 12.92 -11.40
CA ASP A 193 9.51 14.06 -12.25
C ASP A 193 9.19 15.38 -11.54
N ILE A 194 9.80 16.46 -12.01
CA ILE A 194 9.49 17.81 -11.54
C ILE A 194 8.08 18.16 -12.00
N SER A 195 7.23 18.53 -11.07
CA SER A 195 5.85 18.95 -11.30
C SER A 195 5.62 20.31 -10.64
N ASN A 196 4.68 21.08 -11.17
CA ASN A 196 4.19 22.30 -10.52
C ASN A 196 3.03 22.04 -9.56
N LYS A 197 2.65 20.78 -9.34
CA LYS A 197 1.51 20.39 -8.50
C LYS A 197 1.89 19.48 -7.33
N HIS A 198 2.97 18.73 -7.46
CA HIS A 198 3.39 17.73 -6.50
C HIS A 198 4.90 17.78 -6.28
N TYR A 199 5.32 17.59 -5.06
CA TYR A 199 6.72 17.41 -4.73
C TYR A 199 7.19 16.03 -5.18
N ASN A 200 8.41 15.94 -5.73
CA ASN A 200 8.90 14.67 -6.23
C ASN A 200 9.61 13.87 -5.13
N ILE A 201 9.57 12.54 -5.25
CA ILE A 201 10.16 11.63 -4.25
C ILE A 201 11.69 11.69 -4.21
N ILE A 202 12.35 12.09 -5.29
CA ILE A 202 13.81 12.15 -5.36
C ILE A 202 14.32 13.22 -4.40
N ASP A 203 13.79 14.44 -4.54
CA ASP A 203 14.09 15.57 -3.66
C ASP A 203 13.51 15.34 -2.26
N GLY A 204 12.37 14.66 -2.19
CA GLY A 204 11.72 14.25 -0.95
C GLY A 204 12.62 13.37 -0.08
N ILE A 205 13.34 12.42 -0.67
CA ILE A 205 14.32 11.59 0.06
C ILE A 205 15.48 12.45 0.60
N GLU A 206 15.94 13.43 -0.14
CA GLU A 206 16.98 14.35 0.35
C GLU A 206 16.44 15.25 1.48
N LEU A 207 15.20 15.74 1.37
CA LEU A 207 14.51 16.45 2.44
C LEU A 207 14.42 15.59 3.71
N MET A 208 13.99 14.35 3.58
CA MET A 208 13.93 13.39 4.69
C MET A 208 15.30 13.22 5.35
N LYS A 209 16.41 13.12 4.60
CA LYS A 209 17.78 13.02 5.13
C LYS A 209 18.15 14.28 5.93
N LYS A 210 17.88 15.45 5.37
CA LYS A 210 18.15 16.76 6.01
C LYS A 210 17.44 16.91 7.36
N TYR A 211 16.20 16.39 7.49
CA TYR A 211 15.38 16.51 8.68
C TYR A 211 15.47 15.32 9.64
N LYS A 212 16.33 14.35 9.37
CA LYS A 212 16.54 13.19 10.24
C LYS A 212 16.85 13.63 11.68
N GLY A 213 16.03 13.19 12.65
CA GLY A 213 16.13 13.52 14.05
C GLY A 213 15.52 14.88 14.45
N LYS A 214 14.95 15.63 13.49
CA LYS A 214 14.21 16.90 13.74
C LYS A 214 12.73 16.70 13.49
N CYS A 215 12.35 16.32 12.28
CA CYS A 215 11.00 16.01 11.89
C CYS A 215 10.97 14.60 11.26
N ASN A 216 10.03 13.76 11.68
CA ASN A 216 9.82 12.46 11.07
C ASN A 216 8.96 12.61 9.81
N ILE A 217 9.59 12.76 8.66
CA ILE A 217 8.89 12.94 7.38
C ILE A 217 8.47 11.57 6.82
N VAL A 218 7.19 11.42 6.54
CA VAL A 218 6.59 10.24 5.93
C VAL A 218 6.09 10.59 4.53
N PRO A 219 6.64 9.99 3.47
CA PRO A 219 6.16 10.24 2.11
C PRO A 219 4.74 9.69 1.94
N CYS A 220 3.88 10.43 1.26
CA CYS A 220 2.50 10.02 1.00
C CYS A 220 2.08 10.37 -0.43
N HIS A 221 0.86 10.00 -0.82
CA HIS A 221 0.28 10.25 -2.14
C HIS A 221 1.14 9.67 -3.29
N LEU A 222 1.86 8.56 -3.01
CA LEU A 222 2.83 8.00 -3.94
C LEU A 222 2.15 7.41 -5.18
N THR A 223 2.60 7.79 -6.36
CA THR A 223 2.33 7.04 -7.60
C THR A 223 3.05 5.69 -7.59
N SER A 224 2.75 4.81 -8.52
CA SER A 224 3.48 3.54 -8.65
C SER A 224 4.98 3.78 -8.89
N GLN A 225 5.34 4.76 -9.72
CA GLN A 225 6.73 5.12 -10.00
C GLN A 225 7.46 5.63 -8.75
N ALA A 226 6.83 6.53 -7.98
CA ALA A 226 7.40 7.05 -6.74
C ALA A 226 7.56 5.94 -5.70
N TYR A 227 6.58 5.05 -5.59
CA TYR A 227 6.68 3.88 -4.70
C TYR A 227 7.83 2.96 -5.07
N ASP A 228 7.97 2.61 -6.34
CA ASP A 228 9.08 1.78 -6.84
C ASP A 228 10.43 2.44 -6.61
N TYR A 229 10.50 3.76 -6.76
CA TYR A 229 11.71 4.53 -6.44
C TYR A 229 12.08 4.45 -4.96
N CYS A 230 11.10 4.39 -4.06
CA CYS A 230 11.32 4.19 -2.62
C CYS A 230 11.94 2.82 -2.31
N VAL A 231 11.54 1.77 -3.04
CA VAL A 231 11.98 0.40 -2.77
C VAL A 231 13.50 0.28 -2.80
N GLY A 232 14.09 -0.22 -1.72
CA GLY A 232 15.53 -0.34 -1.56
C GLY A 232 16.27 0.94 -1.13
N ARG A 233 15.60 2.10 -1.09
CA ARG A 233 16.14 3.38 -0.61
C ARG A 233 15.55 3.76 0.74
N ILE A 234 14.24 3.64 0.88
CA ILE A 234 13.50 3.83 2.12
C ILE A 234 12.50 2.68 2.27
N SER A 235 11.87 2.55 3.44
CA SER A 235 10.71 1.69 3.62
C SER A 235 9.47 2.47 3.16
N PRO A 236 8.89 2.21 1.97
CA PRO A 236 7.73 2.98 1.54
C PRO A 236 6.54 2.72 2.48
N PRO A 237 5.73 3.75 2.80
CA PRO A 237 4.56 3.57 3.62
C PRO A 237 3.53 2.67 2.90
N ARG A 238 2.75 1.96 3.71
CA ARG A 238 1.70 1.06 3.23
C ARG A 238 0.38 1.43 3.86
N ASP A 239 -0.71 1.03 3.22
CA ASP A 239 -2.04 1.14 3.78
C ASP A 239 -2.10 0.45 5.15
N MET A 240 -2.86 1.04 6.06
CA MET A 240 -3.06 0.58 7.44
C MET A 240 -1.80 0.64 8.36
N MET A 241 -0.73 1.33 7.96
CA MET A 241 0.38 1.61 8.87
C MET A 241 -0.05 2.50 10.02
N VAL A 242 0.45 2.16 11.21
CA VAL A 242 0.21 2.94 12.43
C VAL A 242 1.50 3.64 12.85
N PHE A 243 1.39 4.94 13.11
CA PHE A 243 2.46 5.78 13.61
C PHE A 243 2.07 6.27 15.01
N ASP A 244 3.00 6.25 15.94
CA ASP A 244 2.84 6.86 17.24
C ASP A 244 3.83 8.03 17.38
N THR A 245 3.34 9.23 17.66
CA THR A 245 4.21 10.40 17.86
C THR A 245 5.08 10.30 19.11
N GLN A 246 4.76 9.41 20.03
CA GLN A 246 5.58 9.11 21.22
C GLN A 246 6.74 8.16 20.89
N ASP A 247 6.70 7.50 19.74
CA ASP A 247 7.74 6.55 19.34
C ASP A 247 9.06 7.31 19.10
N LYS A 248 10.08 6.98 19.88
CA LYS A 248 11.41 7.57 19.76
C LYS A 248 12.17 7.07 18.53
N GLN A 249 11.67 6.00 17.88
CA GLN A 249 12.24 5.52 16.63
C GLN A 249 11.54 6.25 15.47
N PRO A 250 12.26 7.10 14.76
CA PRO A 250 11.73 7.69 13.54
C PRO A 250 11.34 6.57 12.56
N TYR A 251 10.37 6.85 11.70
CA TYR A 251 10.06 6.01 10.53
C TYR A 251 11.38 5.60 9.86
N VAL A 252 11.74 4.31 10.03
CA VAL A 252 13.13 3.90 9.89
C VAL A 252 13.51 3.88 8.43
N TRP A 253 14.36 4.78 8.07
CA TRP A 253 15.27 4.66 6.96
C TRP A 253 16.12 3.39 7.09
N SER A 254 15.73 2.33 6.47
CA SER A 254 16.71 1.32 6.11
C SER A 254 17.44 1.78 4.85
N LEU A 255 18.22 2.85 4.96
CA LEU A 255 19.40 2.91 4.12
C LEU A 255 20.17 1.63 4.46
N LYS A 256 19.98 0.58 3.67
CA LYS A 256 21.01 -0.45 3.60
C LYS A 256 22.27 0.30 3.20
N LYS A 257 23.14 0.63 4.19
CA LYS A 257 24.54 0.72 3.90
C LYS A 257 24.83 -0.54 3.10
N LYS A 258 25.30 -0.41 1.87
CA LYS A 258 26.17 -1.41 1.28
C LYS A 258 27.28 -1.57 2.32
N ASN A 259 27.14 -2.53 3.19
CA ASN A 259 28.29 -2.99 3.96
C ASN A 259 29.14 -3.70 2.94
N ASP A 260 30.28 -3.08 2.62
CA ASP A 260 31.39 -3.68 1.88
C ASP A 260 32.00 -4.90 2.62
N SER A 261 31.32 -5.40 3.67
CA SER A 261 31.74 -6.54 4.49
C SER A 261 30.89 -7.81 4.32
N ASP A 262 29.96 -7.86 3.35
CA ASP A 262 29.28 -9.12 2.99
C ASP A 262 30.02 -9.89 1.87
N GLU A 263 31.34 -9.85 1.85
CA GLU A 263 32.17 -10.94 1.36
C GLU A 263 32.22 -12.07 2.41
N GLN A 264 31.06 -12.63 2.78
CA GLN A 264 31.04 -13.99 3.25
C GLN A 264 31.30 -14.88 2.05
N GLU A 265 32.41 -15.65 2.13
CA GLU A 265 32.72 -16.72 1.20
C GLU A 265 31.45 -17.45 0.79
N ASP A 266 31.03 -17.24 -0.47
CA ASP A 266 29.95 -17.97 -1.13
C ASP A 266 30.37 -19.46 -1.13
N LYS A 267 30.00 -20.22 -0.08
CA LYS A 267 30.03 -21.69 -0.19
C LYS A 267 29.21 -22.02 -1.43
N ALA A 268 29.87 -22.57 -2.43
CA ALA A 268 29.23 -22.88 -3.71
C ALA A 268 27.93 -23.64 -3.46
N PHE A 269 26.79 -23.08 -3.91
CA PHE A 269 25.50 -23.75 -3.75
C PHE A 269 25.52 -25.11 -4.45
N VAL A 270 25.18 -26.18 -3.74
CA VAL A 270 25.15 -27.54 -4.27
C VAL A 270 23.71 -27.94 -4.56
N PHE A 271 23.42 -28.20 -5.83
CA PHE A 271 22.13 -28.71 -6.24
C PHE A 271 21.98 -30.19 -5.86
N ALA A 272 20.85 -30.53 -5.23
CA ALA A 272 20.51 -31.93 -4.91
C ALA A 272 19.86 -32.62 -6.11
N LYS A 273 20.56 -32.71 -7.25
CA LYS A 273 20.04 -33.17 -8.54
C LYS A 273 19.51 -34.60 -8.49
N GLU A 274 20.25 -35.52 -7.86
CA GLU A 274 19.84 -36.92 -7.74
C GLU A 274 18.59 -37.07 -6.88
N LYS A 275 18.52 -36.33 -5.77
CA LYS A 275 17.36 -36.35 -4.87
C LYS A 275 16.10 -35.81 -5.53
N PHE A 276 16.21 -34.82 -6.38
CA PHE A 276 15.10 -34.16 -7.05
C PHE A 276 15.01 -34.47 -8.54
N ALA A 277 15.65 -35.51 -9.00
CA ALA A 277 15.56 -35.96 -10.40
C ALA A 277 14.10 -36.17 -10.84
N ARG A 278 13.29 -36.77 -9.95
CA ARG A 278 11.84 -36.89 -10.11
C ARG A 278 11.17 -36.86 -8.75
N ILE A 279 10.22 -35.96 -8.57
CA ILE A 279 9.43 -35.82 -7.35
C ILE A 279 8.00 -36.27 -7.69
N LYS A 280 7.61 -37.39 -7.12
CA LYS A 280 6.25 -37.95 -7.36
C LYS A 280 5.22 -37.18 -6.56
N GLY A 281 4.15 -36.78 -7.22
CA GLY A 281 2.97 -36.15 -6.64
C GLY A 281 1.74 -37.05 -6.70
N THR A 282 0.60 -36.49 -6.38
CA THR A 282 -0.71 -37.15 -6.44
C THR A 282 -1.39 -36.98 -7.79
N VAL A 283 -1.18 -35.86 -8.42
CA VAL A 283 -1.80 -35.47 -9.69
C VAL A 283 -0.75 -35.33 -10.77
N VAL A 284 0.45 -34.86 -10.43
CA VAL A 284 1.58 -34.65 -11.34
C VAL A 284 2.88 -35.08 -10.72
N ASP A 285 3.89 -35.34 -11.55
CA ASP A 285 5.28 -35.50 -11.16
C ASP A 285 6.07 -34.26 -11.60
N LEU A 286 7.03 -33.82 -10.80
CA LEU A 286 8.03 -32.84 -11.20
C LEU A 286 9.32 -33.57 -11.58
N VAL A 287 9.75 -33.43 -12.83
CA VAL A 287 10.96 -34.01 -13.34
C VAL A 287 12.00 -32.92 -13.60
N LEU A 288 13.16 -33.06 -13.00
CA LEU A 288 14.23 -32.07 -13.10
C LEU A 288 14.73 -31.96 -14.55
N SER A 289 14.45 -30.84 -15.18
CA SER A 289 14.85 -30.52 -16.55
C SER A 289 16.23 -29.86 -16.60
N SER A 290 16.47 -28.90 -15.73
CA SER A 290 17.78 -28.23 -15.65
C SER A 290 18.01 -27.53 -14.31
N THR A 291 19.27 -27.21 -14.04
CA THR A 291 19.68 -26.36 -12.92
C THR A 291 20.58 -25.25 -13.44
N ARG A 292 20.45 -24.03 -12.88
CA ARG A 292 21.25 -22.88 -13.27
C ARG A 292 21.89 -22.28 -12.02
N LEU A 293 23.20 -22.19 -12.01
CA LEU A 293 23.95 -21.32 -11.10
C LEU A 293 23.88 -19.90 -11.60
N LYS A 294 24.09 -18.88 -11.22
CA LYS A 294 23.98 -17.48 -11.65
C LYS A 294 24.19 -17.28 -13.16
N GLY A 295 23.28 -16.55 -13.81
CA GLY A 295 23.41 -16.16 -15.22
C GLY A 295 22.47 -14.99 -15.55
N GLY A 296 22.99 -13.89 -16.08
CA GLY A 296 22.24 -12.70 -16.49
C GLY A 296 21.65 -11.90 -15.32
N GLN A 297 20.38 -11.53 -15.42
CA GLN A 297 19.67 -10.76 -14.37
C GLN A 297 19.29 -11.61 -13.14
N GLN A 298 19.35 -12.92 -13.19
CA GLN A 298 19.00 -13.82 -12.09
C GLN A 298 20.19 -14.06 -11.16
N LYS A 299 20.06 -13.65 -9.90
CA LYS A 299 21.13 -13.68 -8.87
C LYS A 299 21.08 -14.90 -7.95
N SER A 300 20.20 -15.88 -8.18
CA SER A 300 19.99 -17.03 -7.29
C SER A 300 20.08 -18.37 -8.04
N PRO A 301 20.52 -19.46 -7.36
CA PRO A 301 20.46 -20.81 -7.92
C PRO A 301 19.02 -21.16 -8.26
N THR A 302 18.81 -21.82 -9.39
CA THR A 302 17.48 -22.08 -9.95
C THR A 302 17.34 -23.55 -10.34
N TYR A 303 16.24 -24.17 -9.91
CA TYR A 303 15.75 -25.44 -10.43
C TYR A 303 14.66 -25.20 -11.47
N VAL A 304 14.71 -25.95 -12.56
CA VAL A 304 13.66 -25.99 -13.59
C VAL A 304 13.13 -27.42 -13.67
N PHE A 305 11.85 -27.57 -13.44
CA PHE A 305 11.17 -28.85 -13.51
C PHE A 305 10.17 -28.85 -14.67
N ASP A 306 10.13 -29.96 -15.43
CA ASP A 306 9.00 -30.25 -16.28
C ASP A 306 7.89 -30.89 -15.43
N VAL A 307 6.65 -30.45 -15.65
CA VAL A 307 5.45 -31.01 -15.02
C VAL A 307 4.93 -32.10 -15.90
N MET A 308 4.84 -33.31 -15.40
CA MET A 308 4.45 -34.49 -16.16
C MET A 308 3.25 -35.21 -15.53
N LEU A 309 2.38 -35.75 -16.34
CA LEU A 309 1.35 -36.67 -15.85
C LEU A 309 2.02 -37.98 -15.37
N PRO A 310 1.58 -38.53 -14.21
CA PRO A 310 2.13 -39.77 -13.65
C PRO A 310 2.10 -40.91 -14.68
N ASP A 311 3.16 -41.68 -14.67
CA ASP A 311 3.31 -42.88 -15.56
C ASP A 311 3.22 -42.61 -17.07
N THR A 312 3.39 -41.33 -17.46
CA THR A 312 3.46 -40.93 -18.87
C THR A 312 4.76 -40.19 -19.18
N ALA A 313 5.03 -39.95 -20.46
CA ALA A 313 6.10 -39.07 -20.91
C ALA A 313 5.58 -37.69 -21.34
N LEU A 314 4.31 -37.39 -21.04
CA LEU A 314 3.67 -36.16 -21.47
C LEU A 314 4.04 -35.00 -20.52
N ILE A 315 4.74 -34.00 -21.06
CA ILE A 315 5.02 -32.73 -20.35
C ILE A 315 3.81 -31.81 -20.54
N ILE A 316 3.22 -31.35 -19.45
CA ILE A 316 2.02 -30.50 -19.44
C ILE A 316 2.33 -29.09 -18.93
N GLY A 317 3.57 -28.81 -18.54
CA GLY A 317 3.96 -27.50 -18.05
C GLY A 317 5.38 -27.48 -17.50
N LYS A 318 5.73 -26.36 -16.89
CA LYS A 318 7.03 -26.14 -16.23
C LYS A 318 6.87 -25.43 -14.90
N VAL A 319 7.74 -25.76 -13.95
CA VAL A 319 7.90 -25.05 -12.70
C VAL A 319 9.34 -24.59 -12.56
N ILE A 320 9.53 -23.31 -12.28
CA ILE A 320 10.84 -22.70 -12.02
C ILE A 320 10.89 -22.34 -10.55
N TYR A 321 11.88 -22.85 -9.83
CA TYR A 321 12.10 -22.52 -8.43
C TYR A 321 13.46 -21.84 -8.23
N ASN A 322 13.43 -20.60 -7.77
CA ASN A 322 14.60 -19.81 -7.41
C ASN A 322 14.91 -19.98 -5.93
N VAL A 323 16.06 -20.56 -5.59
CA VAL A 323 16.48 -20.76 -4.20
C VAL A 323 17.01 -19.46 -3.65
N LEU A 324 16.26 -18.81 -2.76
CA LEU A 324 16.70 -17.59 -2.09
C LEU A 324 17.57 -17.93 -0.88
N PRO A 325 18.65 -17.17 -0.61
CA PRO A 325 19.36 -17.26 0.65
C PRO A 325 18.43 -16.93 1.83
N ALA A 326 18.51 -17.67 2.91
CA ALA A 326 17.64 -17.59 4.09
C ALA A 326 17.55 -16.19 4.77
N GLN A 327 18.43 -15.25 4.40
CA GLN A 327 18.55 -13.92 5.03
C GLN A 327 18.19 -12.72 4.14
N LYS A 328 17.86 -12.90 2.87
CA LYS A 328 17.49 -11.76 2.01
C LYS A 328 15.97 -11.57 1.99
N LYS A 329 15.49 -10.50 2.64
CA LYS A 329 14.19 -9.86 2.35
C LYS A 329 14.26 -9.22 0.95
N SER A 330 14.35 -10.03 -0.09
CA SER A 330 14.29 -9.51 -1.46
C SER A 330 12.95 -9.92 -2.06
N HIS A 331 12.27 -8.98 -2.68
CA HIS A 331 11.02 -9.14 -3.43
C HIS A 331 11.26 -9.95 -4.73
N TYR A 332 11.92 -11.10 -4.64
CA TYR A 332 12.12 -11.98 -5.77
C TYR A 332 11.17 -13.17 -5.65
N PHE A 333 10.49 -13.45 -6.73
CA PHE A 333 9.64 -14.62 -6.88
C PHE A 333 10.47 -15.88 -6.69
N ASN A 334 9.99 -16.78 -5.83
CA ASN A 334 10.63 -18.08 -5.69
C ASN A 334 10.12 -19.06 -6.73
N VAL A 335 8.83 -19.00 -7.04
CA VAL A 335 8.17 -20.01 -7.85
C VAL A 335 7.39 -19.34 -8.96
N TYR A 336 7.66 -19.78 -10.16
CA TYR A 336 6.91 -19.48 -11.37
C TYR A 336 6.41 -20.77 -12.00
N MET A 337 5.15 -20.80 -12.41
CA MET A 337 4.51 -21.96 -13.02
C MET A 337 3.90 -21.58 -14.37
N SER A 338 4.06 -22.44 -15.36
CA SER A 338 3.39 -22.32 -16.66
C SER A 338 2.86 -23.67 -17.09
N PHE A 339 1.67 -23.70 -17.69
CA PHE A 339 1.01 -24.93 -18.11
C PHE A 339 0.48 -24.79 -19.54
N GLU A 340 0.42 -25.89 -20.27
CA GLU A 340 -0.35 -25.97 -21.49
C GLU A 340 -1.84 -25.74 -21.18
N HIS A 341 -2.54 -25.05 -22.07
CA HIS A 341 -3.90 -24.52 -21.81
C HIS A 341 -4.87 -25.59 -21.28
N ASP A 342 -4.85 -26.78 -21.87
CA ASP A 342 -5.79 -27.85 -21.52
C ASP A 342 -5.48 -28.53 -20.17
N TYR A 343 -4.32 -28.28 -19.61
CA TYR A 343 -3.83 -28.87 -18.35
C TYR A 343 -3.70 -27.91 -17.21
N LYS A 344 -4.11 -26.67 -17.41
CA LYS A 344 -4.16 -25.69 -16.34
C LYS A 344 -5.36 -25.93 -15.44
N MET A 345 -5.17 -26.76 -14.42
CA MET A 345 -6.19 -27.16 -13.46
C MET A 345 -5.73 -26.88 -12.03
N LYS A 346 -6.67 -26.47 -11.16
CA LYS A 346 -6.40 -26.19 -9.74
C LYS A 346 -5.69 -27.33 -8.99
N SER A 347 -6.03 -28.57 -9.31
CA SER A 347 -5.39 -29.75 -8.71
C SER A 347 -3.93 -29.91 -9.12
N VAL A 348 -3.61 -29.59 -10.37
CA VAL A 348 -2.25 -29.60 -10.93
C VAL A 348 -1.40 -28.53 -10.26
N GLU A 349 -1.89 -27.29 -10.20
CA GLU A 349 -1.20 -26.18 -9.58
C GLU A 349 -0.96 -26.38 -8.09
N TYR A 350 -1.98 -26.89 -7.39
CA TYR A 350 -1.88 -27.21 -5.96
C TYR A 350 -0.80 -28.26 -5.70
N ASP A 351 -0.79 -29.36 -6.50
CA ASP A 351 0.19 -30.43 -6.35
C ASP A 351 1.60 -29.93 -6.66
N CYS A 352 1.79 -29.11 -7.70
CA CYS A 352 3.05 -28.47 -8.02
C CYS A 352 3.58 -27.64 -6.84
N CYS A 353 2.75 -26.83 -6.21
CA CYS A 353 3.12 -26.03 -5.03
C CYS A 353 3.59 -26.96 -3.88
N MET A 354 2.83 -28.01 -3.58
CA MET A 354 3.18 -28.96 -2.52
C MET A 354 4.50 -29.71 -2.80
N LEU A 355 4.79 -30.00 -4.06
CA LEU A 355 6.05 -30.65 -4.47
C LEU A 355 7.24 -29.68 -4.36
N ILE A 356 7.07 -28.43 -4.79
CA ILE A 356 8.12 -27.41 -4.66
C ILE A 356 8.39 -27.07 -3.22
N LYS A 357 7.37 -27.08 -2.33
CA LYS A 357 7.57 -26.94 -0.88
C LYS A 357 8.63 -27.92 -0.37
N LYS A 358 8.58 -29.20 -0.78
CA LYS A 358 9.58 -30.20 -0.36
C LYS A 358 11.00 -29.83 -0.78
N VAL A 359 11.17 -29.24 -1.98
CA VAL A 359 12.47 -28.76 -2.46
C VAL A 359 12.94 -27.57 -1.64
N ALA A 360 12.03 -26.65 -1.36
CA ALA A 360 12.30 -25.45 -0.57
C ALA A 360 12.71 -25.78 0.87
N GLU A 361 11.97 -26.63 1.55
CA GLU A 361 12.27 -27.12 2.90
C GLU A 361 13.63 -27.80 2.98
N TYR A 362 13.99 -28.61 1.98
CA TYR A 362 15.31 -29.24 1.91
C TYR A 362 16.45 -28.22 1.88
N HIS A 363 16.23 -27.06 1.26
CA HIS A 363 17.19 -25.95 1.22
C HIS A 363 17.01 -24.98 2.39
N GLY A 364 16.26 -25.35 3.42
CA GLY A 364 16.08 -24.57 4.64
C GLY A 364 15.13 -23.37 4.50
N ALA A 365 14.33 -23.32 3.43
CA ALA A 365 13.31 -22.30 3.31
C ALA A 365 12.14 -22.58 4.26
N LYS A 366 11.67 -21.52 4.93
CA LYS A 366 10.45 -21.55 5.76
C LYS A 366 9.28 -20.81 5.10
N ARG A 367 9.51 -20.25 3.91
CA ARG A 367 8.52 -19.48 3.16
C ARG A 367 8.83 -19.49 1.67
N LEU A 368 7.79 -19.34 0.88
CA LEU A 368 7.85 -19.18 -0.56
C LEU A 368 7.07 -17.95 -1.00
N TYR A 369 7.51 -17.34 -2.07
CA TYR A 369 6.78 -16.30 -2.79
C TYR A 369 6.28 -16.90 -4.11
N LEU A 370 4.97 -17.03 -4.24
CA LEU A 370 4.28 -17.54 -5.42
C LEU A 370 3.76 -16.37 -6.24
N THR A 371 3.68 -16.54 -7.56
CA THR A 371 3.19 -15.47 -8.45
C THR A 371 2.13 -15.99 -9.40
N CYS A 372 1.18 -15.12 -9.72
CA CYS A 372 0.20 -15.34 -10.78
C CYS A 372 -0.29 -14.03 -11.37
N ASP A 373 -0.85 -14.08 -12.57
CA ASP A 373 -1.59 -12.96 -13.13
C ASP A 373 -2.75 -12.52 -12.19
N PRO A 374 -2.97 -11.23 -11.94
CA PRO A 374 -4.10 -10.74 -11.15
C PRO A 374 -5.47 -11.20 -11.64
N ASN A 375 -5.62 -11.45 -12.92
CA ASN A 375 -6.87 -11.92 -13.52
C ASN A 375 -7.00 -13.44 -13.52
N ASP A 376 -5.96 -14.15 -13.10
CA ASP A 376 -5.98 -15.60 -12.96
C ASP A 376 -6.65 -16.04 -11.66
N PHE A 377 -7.97 -15.97 -11.65
CA PHE A 377 -8.76 -16.28 -10.45
C PHE A 377 -8.60 -17.73 -9.99
N ASP A 378 -8.36 -18.65 -10.89
CA ASP A 378 -8.22 -20.07 -10.54
C ASP A 378 -6.91 -20.34 -9.79
N THR A 379 -5.80 -19.81 -10.25
CA THR A 379 -4.52 -19.89 -9.54
C THR A 379 -4.58 -19.14 -8.20
N ARG A 380 -5.26 -17.99 -8.13
CA ARG A 380 -5.45 -17.26 -6.87
C ARG A 380 -6.21 -18.09 -5.83
N LEU A 381 -7.27 -18.81 -6.24
CA LEU A 381 -7.99 -19.71 -5.34
C LEU A 381 -7.12 -20.87 -4.84
N VAL A 382 -6.20 -21.37 -5.67
CA VAL A 382 -5.23 -22.38 -5.24
C VAL A 382 -4.32 -21.82 -4.15
N PHE A 383 -3.80 -20.59 -4.33
CA PHE A 383 -2.92 -19.96 -3.36
C PHE A 383 -3.65 -19.66 -2.03
N GLU A 384 -4.89 -19.16 -2.09
CA GLU A 384 -5.73 -19.00 -0.89
C GLU A 384 -5.94 -20.33 -0.15
N LYS A 385 -6.19 -21.43 -0.87
CA LYS A 385 -6.34 -22.77 -0.28
C LYS A 385 -5.07 -23.27 0.39
N LEU A 386 -3.89 -22.86 -0.08
CA LEU A 386 -2.61 -23.15 0.55
C LEU A 386 -2.37 -22.34 1.83
N GLY A 387 -3.26 -21.41 2.18
CA GLY A 387 -3.09 -20.51 3.31
C GLY A 387 -2.09 -19.39 3.04
N THR A 388 -1.87 -19.02 1.78
CA THR A 388 -0.97 -17.93 1.42
C THR A 388 -1.61 -16.57 1.67
N ILE A 389 -0.78 -15.55 1.85
CA ILE A 389 -1.20 -14.16 2.05
C ILE A 389 -0.74 -13.33 0.85
N LEU A 390 -1.69 -12.67 0.17
CA LEU A 390 -1.34 -11.73 -0.88
C LEU A 390 -0.52 -10.57 -0.30
N GLN A 391 0.72 -10.46 -0.72
CA GLN A 391 1.65 -9.42 -0.24
C GLN A 391 1.60 -8.17 -1.10
N GLU A 392 1.60 -8.36 -2.41
CA GLU A 392 1.80 -7.28 -3.37
C GLU A 392 1.23 -7.67 -4.73
N ILE A 393 0.80 -6.68 -5.51
CA ILE A 393 0.62 -6.84 -6.95
C ILE A 393 1.66 -5.95 -7.61
N LYS A 394 2.57 -6.57 -8.35
CA LYS A 394 3.71 -5.91 -8.96
C LYS A 394 3.48 -5.74 -10.45
N THR A 395 3.67 -4.52 -10.95
CA THR A 395 3.71 -4.25 -12.39
C THR A 395 5.16 -4.30 -12.85
N SER A 396 5.45 -5.15 -13.81
CA SER A 396 6.73 -5.20 -14.52
C SER A 396 6.56 -4.67 -15.93
N THR A 397 7.63 -4.06 -16.44
CA THR A 397 7.67 -3.59 -17.83
C THR A 397 8.57 -4.50 -18.62
N TYR A 398 8.10 -5.01 -19.74
CA TYR A 398 8.92 -5.70 -20.74
C TYR A 398 8.69 -5.11 -22.13
N PHE A 399 9.59 -5.40 -23.04
CA PHE A 399 9.43 -5.03 -24.44
C PHE A 399 9.10 -6.31 -25.23
N ASP A 400 8.04 -6.26 -26.01
CA ASP A 400 7.63 -7.36 -26.88
C ASP A 400 8.60 -7.53 -28.08
N GLU A 401 8.35 -8.53 -28.90
CA GLU A 401 9.17 -8.83 -30.08
C GLU A 401 9.24 -7.68 -31.09
N ASN A 402 8.29 -6.73 -31.03
CA ASN A 402 8.23 -5.54 -31.85
C ASN A 402 8.83 -4.29 -31.15
N ASN A 403 9.55 -4.49 -30.04
CA ASN A 403 10.14 -3.45 -29.21
C ASN A 403 9.11 -2.41 -28.67
N LYS A 404 7.83 -2.84 -28.51
CA LYS A 404 6.80 -2.07 -27.83
C LYS A 404 6.81 -2.39 -26.35
N ARG A 405 6.74 -1.34 -25.54
CA ARG A 405 6.65 -1.43 -24.11
C ARG A 405 5.32 -2.07 -23.71
N GLN A 406 5.38 -3.19 -23.02
CA GLN A 406 4.25 -3.89 -22.44
C GLN A 406 4.32 -3.84 -20.92
N LEU A 407 3.17 -3.84 -20.28
CA LEU A 407 3.04 -3.89 -18.83
C LEU A 407 2.45 -5.25 -18.46
N GLU A 408 3.14 -5.97 -17.60
CA GLU A 408 2.66 -7.22 -17.03
C GLU A 408 2.50 -7.03 -15.52
N GLU A 409 1.41 -7.53 -14.99
CA GLU A 409 1.11 -7.44 -13.58
C GLU A 409 1.10 -8.82 -12.96
N ASP A 410 1.80 -8.97 -11.84
CA ASP A 410 1.88 -10.20 -11.07
C ASP A 410 1.38 -10.00 -9.64
N CYS A 411 0.49 -10.86 -9.19
CA CYS A 411 0.17 -11.02 -7.78
C CYS A 411 1.28 -11.79 -7.09
N ILE A 412 1.82 -11.26 -6.00
CA ILE A 412 2.82 -11.92 -5.17
C ILE A 412 2.16 -12.41 -3.89
N TRP A 413 2.23 -13.71 -3.65
CA TRP A 413 1.67 -14.38 -2.50
C TRP A 413 2.77 -14.95 -1.62
N LEU A 414 2.72 -14.66 -0.33
CA LEU A 414 3.59 -15.25 0.67
C LEU A 414 2.95 -16.52 1.24
N TRP A 415 3.66 -17.62 1.14
CA TRP A 415 3.34 -18.87 1.79
C TRP A 415 4.37 -19.16 2.88
N GLU A 416 3.94 -19.09 4.13
CA GLU A 416 4.76 -19.48 5.28
C GLU A 416 4.38 -20.90 5.72
N PHE A 417 5.38 -21.69 6.04
CA PHE A 417 5.20 -23.05 6.54
C PHE A 417 6.20 -23.32 7.64
N GLU A 418 5.76 -24.13 8.61
CA GLU A 418 6.52 -24.49 9.81
C GLU A 418 7.76 -25.33 9.51
#